data_4624be8adf9ec161a61a3a06edc249c7
#
_entry.id   4624be8adf9ec161a61a3a06edc249c7
#
_cell.length_a   1.000
_cell.length_b   1.000
_cell.length_c   1.000
_cell.angle_alpha   90.00
_cell.angle_beta   90.00
_cell.angle_gamma   90.00
#
_symmetry.space_group_name_H-M   'P 1'
#
loop_
_entity.id
_entity.type
_entity.pdbx_description
1 polymer ?
#
loop_
_entity_poly.entity_id
_entity_poly.type
_entity_poly.pdbx_seq_one_letter_code
_entity_poly.pdbx_strand_id
1 'polypeptide(L)'
;MTPAVTVIGCDGSPLRPDATAVIASAALVAGAGRLLAAVAVPGTAAQLEITGLADALDEICRARGPVAVLASGDPGFFGIVRSLRTRGIMPRVIPAVSSVALAFARLGLDWDDALVLSAHGRSPRPVAAAALAHPKVAILTAPGPAAAELAGALLGAGRRVYVAERLGEPAERVAELTAAAVQHLADPNVLVAVDPATAPAQRPGWLAGHRGAPAGWALPEEAFVHRDSMITKSEVRAVVLARLGPGPGRTVWDVGSGSGSVAVECARFGASVIAIEADPGQCSRIGQNAAAHGVPVRIAAGRAPGILAGLPAPDALFAGGADDAALDAALRLGRPYRAVAALASVDRVRTVRELLAEHGYQVSGVQLQASRLASLPGGSLRLTAANPVFVLSGEAGSG
;
A
#
# COMPACT_ATOMS: atom_id res chain seq x y z
N MET A 1 -24.08 16.98 29.36
CA MET A 1 -23.97 15.50 29.52
C MET A 1 -23.71 14.92 28.14
N THR A 2 -22.72 14.06 27.99
CA THR A 2 -22.43 13.35 26.74
C THR A 2 -23.60 12.40 26.43
N PRO A 3 -24.15 12.38 25.20
CA PRO A 3 -25.26 11.49 24.85
C PRO A 3 -24.85 10.02 24.92
N ALA A 4 -25.79 9.15 25.26
CA ALA A 4 -25.61 7.71 25.15
C ALA A 4 -25.72 7.29 23.67
N VAL A 5 -24.61 6.97 23.05
CA VAL A 5 -24.55 6.62 21.61
C VAL A 5 -24.40 5.12 21.44
N THR A 6 -25.26 4.51 20.62
CA THR A 6 -25.10 3.13 20.15
C THR A 6 -24.92 3.14 18.65
N VAL A 7 -23.85 2.53 18.16
CA VAL A 7 -23.59 2.35 16.73
C VAL A 7 -24.04 0.94 16.32
N ILE A 8 -24.88 0.85 15.31
CA ILE A 8 -25.52 -0.37 14.83
C ILE A 8 -24.98 -0.67 13.43
N GLY A 9 -24.36 -1.82 13.27
CA GLY A 9 -23.94 -2.34 11.96
C GLY A 9 -25.15 -2.81 11.14
N CYS A 10 -25.10 -2.54 9.85
CA CYS A 10 -26.11 -2.94 8.87
C CYS A 10 -25.42 -3.61 7.69
N ASP A 11 -25.69 -4.88 7.45
CA ASP A 11 -25.12 -5.71 6.37
C ASP A 11 -26.17 -6.19 5.37
N GLY A 12 -27.38 -5.61 5.41
CA GLY A 12 -28.52 -5.99 4.57
C GLY A 12 -29.37 -7.10 5.15
N SER A 13 -28.93 -7.79 6.19
CA SER A 13 -29.76 -8.74 6.93
C SER A 13 -30.74 -8.02 7.85
N PRO A 14 -31.85 -8.68 8.26
CA PRO A 14 -32.77 -8.14 9.28
C PRO A 14 -32.03 -7.77 10.55
N LEU A 15 -32.39 -6.61 11.11
CA LEU A 15 -31.75 -6.15 12.34
C LEU A 15 -32.05 -7.12 13.49
N ARG A 16 -31.06 -7.33 14.32
CA ARG A 16 -31.18 -8.10 15.58
C ARG A 16 -32.19 -7.42 16.52
N PRO A 17 -32.87 -8.18 17.37
CA PRO A 17 -33.86 -7.61 18.32
C PRO A 17 -33.29 -6.52 19.22
N ASP A 18 -32.02 -6.65 19.66
CA ASP A 18 -31.33 -5.65 20.48
C ASP A 18 -31.06 -4.34 19.71
N ALA A 19 -30.75 -4.41 18.41
CA ALA A 19 -30.59 -3.23 17.55
C ALA A 19 -31.96 -2.53 17.33
N THR A 20 -33.00 -3.29 17.04
CA THR A 20 -34.38 -2.75 16.88
C THR A 20 -34.84 -2.02 18.15
N ALA A 21 -34.59 -2.60 19.33
CA ALA A 21 -34.92 -1.97 20.60
C ALA A 21 -34.17 -0.64 20.83
N VAL A 22 -32.91 -0.57 20.45
CA VAL A 22 -32.11 0.68 20.51
C VAL A 22 -32.73 1.75 19.61
N ILE A 23 -33.06 1.42 18.35
CA ILE A 23 -33.69 2.37 17.43
C ILE A 23 -35.04 2.86 17.98
N ALA A 24 -35.88 1.93 18.53
CA ALA A 24 -37.19 2.24 19.08
C ALA A 24 -37.14 3.21 20.27
N SER A 25 -36.05 3.23 21.04
CA SER A 25 -35.83 4.12 22.19
C SER A 25 -34.99 5.35 21.89
N ALA A 26 -34.50 5.52 20.66
CA ALA A 26 -33.62 6.62 20.30
C ALA A 26 -34.36 7.96 20.21
N ALA A 27 -33.75 9.02 20.69
CA ALA A 27 -34.17 10.40 20.45
C ALA A 27 -33.66 10.92 19.09
N LEU A 28 -32.54 10.39 18.62
CA LEU A 28 -31.93 10.70 17.32
C LEU A 28 -31.45 9.41 16.65
N VAL A 29 -31.82 9.21 15.38
CA VAL A 29 -31.29 8.14 14.52
C VAL A 29 -30.49 8.79 13.39
N ALA A 30 -29.21 8.49 13.33
CA ALA A 30 -28.30 9.03 12.34
C ALA A 30 -27.76 7.93 11.42
N GLY A 31 -27.60 8.20 10.13
CA GLY A 31 -27.07 7.23 9.18
C GLY A 31 -27.09 7.75 7.74
N ALA A 32 -26.50 7.02 6.80
CA ALA A 32 -26.67 7.31 5.38
C ALA A 32 -28.16 7.17 5.00
N GLY A 33 -28.65 7.99 4.06
CA GLY A 33 -30.07 8.02 3.69
C GLY A 33 -30.64 6.65 3.34
N ARG A 34 -29.88 5.80 2.62
CA ARG A 34 -30.27 4.42 2.30
C ARG A 34 -30.44 3.53 3.55
N LEU A 35 -29.66 3.73 4.61
CA LEU A 35 -29.79 2.97 5.86
C LEU A 35 -30.97 3.46 6.70
N LEU A 36 -31.21 4.77 6.72
CA LEU A 36 -32.39 5.35 7.36
C LEU A 36 -33.69 4.85 6.69
N ALA A 37 -33.69 4.76 5.36
CA ALA A 37 -34.82 4.23 4.59
C ALA A 37 -35.06 2.72 4.79
N ALA A 38 -34.04 1.97 5.17
CA ALA A 38 -34.09 0.52 5.36
C ALA A 38 -34.57 0.09 6.75
N VAL A 39 -34.70 1.02 7.71
CA VAL A 39 -35.11 0.72 9.09
C VAL A 39 -36.36 1.48 9.48
N ALA A 40 -37.17 0.88 10.38
CA ALA A 40 -38.35 1.55 10.95
C ALA A 40 -37.90 2.55 12.03
N VAL A 41 -37.75 3.84 11.67
CA VAL A 41 -37.43 4.91 12.62
C VAL A 41 -38.74 5.38 13.27
N PRO A 42 -38.85 5.43 14.63
CA PRO A 42 -40.03 5.96 15.30
C PRO A 42 -40.29 7.42 14.92
N GLY A 43 -41.57 7.79 14.74
CA GLY A 43 -41.96 9.17 14.44
C GLY A 43 -41.62 10.19 15.54
N THR A 44 -41.25 9.73 16.74
CA THR A 44 -40.79 10.55 17.87
C THR A 44 -39.27 10.83 17.82
N ALA A 45 -38.52 10.07 17.05
CA ALA A 45 -37.09 10.24 16.90
C ALA A 45 -36.75 11.23 15.76
N ALA A 46 -35.82 12.12 16.01
CA ALA A 46 -35.22 12.92 14.92
C ALA A 46 -34.38 12.03 14.01
N GLN A 47 -34.37 12.34 12.72
CA GLN A 47 -33.52 11.65 11.75
C GLN A 47 -32.41 12.60 11.27
N LEU A 48 -31.17 12.09 11.21
CA LEU A 48 -30.00 12.80 10.72
C LEU A 48 -29.36 12.02 9.59
N GLU A 49 -29.47 12.52 8.36
CA GLU A 49 -28.74 11.95 7.25
C GLU A 49 -27.26 12.39 7.28
N ILE A 50 -26.36 11.42 7.31
CA ILE A 50 -24.91 11.67 7.30
C ILE A 50 -24.44 11.88 5.86
N THR A 51 -24.39 13.13 5.42
CA THR A 51 -23.82 13.56 4.15
C THR A 51 -22.38 14.08 4.32
N GLY A 52 -22.08 14.65 5.51
CA GLY A 52 -20.75 15.09 5.93
C GLY A 52 -20.45 14.57 7.34
N LEU A 53 -19.30 13.90 7.51
CA LEU A 53 -18.98 13.26 8.79
C LEU A 53 -18.75 14.27 9.93
N ALA A 54 -18.10 15.40 9.66
CA ALA A 54 -17.76 16.39 10.68
C ALA A 54 -19.02 17.02 11.28
N ASP A 55 -19.93 17.49 10.44
CA ASP A 55 -21.17 18.15 10.85
C ASP A 55 -22.10 17.16 11.57
N ALA A 56 -22.21 15.94 11.05
CA ALA A 56 -22.98 14.89 11.69
C ALA A 56 -22.46 14.53 13.09
N LEU A 57 -21.14 14.47 13.28
CA LEU A 57 -20.54 14.24 14.60
C LEU A 57 -20.86 15.39 15.57
N ASP A 58 -20.85 16.62 15.10
CA ASP A 58 -21.20 17.78 15.92
C ASP A 58 -22.68 17.76 16.35
N GLU A 59 -23.60 17.33 15.48
CA GLU A 59 -25.01 17.16 15.83
C GLU A 59 -25.21 16.00 16.79
N ILE A 60 -24.56 14.86 16.57
CA ILE A 60 -24.58 13.73 17.50
C ILE A 60 -24.10 14.14 18.88
N CYS A 61 -23.01 14.92 18.97
CA CYS A 61 -22.49 15.42 20.25
C CYS A 61 -23.46 16.35 20.98
N ARG A 62 -24.30 17.12 20.24
CA ARG A 62 -25.28 18.05 20.81
C ARG A 62 -26.61 17.38 21.16
N ALA A 63 -26.84 16.15 20.72
CA ALA A 63 -28.11 15.46 20.91
C ALA A 63 -28.48 15.33 22.39
N ARG A 64 -29.76 15.52 22.69
CA ARG A 64 -30.34 15.32 24.03
C ARG A 64 -31.09 13.99 24.06
N GLY A 65 -30.54 13.01 24.77
CA GLY A 65 -31.11 11.67 24.89
C GLY A 65 -30.31 10.60 24.11
N PRO A 66 -30.84 9.36 24.03
CA PRO A 66 -30.19 8.24 23.37
C PRO A 66 -30.05 8.46 21.85
N VAL A 67 -28.87 8.13 21.29
CA VAL A 67 -28.60 8.24 19.86
C VAL A 67 -28.31 6.86 19.28
N ALA A 68 -29.00 6.49 18.20
CA ALA A 68 -28.67 5.36 17.37
C ALA A 68 -27.96 5.81 16.10
N VAL A 69 -26.79 5.25 15.81
CA VAL A 69 -26.04 5.56 14.59
C VAL A 69 -25.97 4.30 13.73
N LEU A 70 -26.49 4.38 12.51
CA LEU A 70 -26.48 3.28 11.54
C LEU A 70 -25.21 3.35 10.71
N ALA A 71 -24.48 2.24 10.61
CA ALA A 71 -23.27 2.13 9.83
C ALA A 71 -23.31 0.92 8.89
N SER A 72 -22.79 1.04 7.67
CA SER A 72 -22.70 -0.08 6.74
C SER A 72 -21.67 -1.10 7.23
N GLY A 73 -22.03 -2.38 7.25
CA GLY A 73 -21.17 -3.47 7.70
C GLY A 73 -20.77 -3.34 9.17
N ASP A 74 -19.53 -3.66 9.51
CA ASP A 74 -19.02 -3.56 10.88
C ASP A 74 -18.61 -2.12 11.23
N PRO A 75 -19.26 -1.51 12.24
CA PRO A 75 -18.95 -0.13 12.66
C PRO A 75 -17.53 0.06 13.20
N GLY A 76 -16.90 -0.99 13.71
CA GLY A 76 -15.55 -0.97 14.26
C GLY A 76 -14.45 -0.99 13.18
N PHE A 77 -14.79 -1.39 11.96
CA PHE A 77 -13.84 -1.61 10.89
C PHE A 77 -13.80 -0.42 9.92
N PHE A 78 -12.80 0.46 10.06
CA PHE A 78 -12.68 1.76 9.35
C PHE A 78 -13.91 2.67 9.46
N GLY A 79 -14.76 2.43 10.45
CA GLY A 79 -16.06 3.06 10.61
C GLY A 79 -16.09 4.26 11.56
N ILE A 80 -17.32 4.74 11.78
CA ILE A 80 -17.65 5.93 12.58
C ILE A 80 -17.23 5.83 14.05
N VAL A 81 -17.03 4.62 14.59
CA VAL A 81 -16.62 4.39 15.99
C VAL A 81 -15.33 5.13 16.33
N ARG A 82 -14.34 5.10 15.42
CA ARG A 82 -13.09 5.85 15.61
C ARG A 82 -13.34 7.35 15.72
N SER A 83 -14.17 7.89 14.85
CA SER A 83 -14.49 9.32 14.79
C SER A 83 -15.28 9.79 16.02
N LEU A 84 -16.19 8.97 16.54
CA LEU A 84 -16.89 9.24 17.80
C LEU A 84 -15.90 9.26 18.99
N ARG A 85 -14.98 8.30 19.04
CA ARG A 85 -13.97 8.24 20.10
C ARG A 85 -13.03 9.45 20.11
N THR A 86 -12.66 9.98 18.96
CA THR A 86 -11.87 11.22 18.86
C THR A 86 -12.62 12.46 19.38
N ARG A 87 -13.97 12.40 19.44
CA ARG A 87 -14.82 13.44 20.04
C ARG A 87 -15.15 13.15 21.53
N GLY A 88 -14.48 12.17 22.16
CA GLY A 88 -14.69 11.79 23.54
C GLY A 88 -15.93 10.97 23.81
N ILE A 89 -16.62 10.47 22.77
CA ILE A 89 -17.78 9.60 22.90
C ILE A 89 -17.32 8.14 22.90
N MET A 90 -17.71 7.39 23.91
CA MET A 90 -17.50 5.93 23.99
C MET A 90 -18.81 5.23 23.59
N PRO A 91 -19.01 4.87 22.33
CA PRO A 91 -20.27 4.27 21.90
C PRO A 91 -20.36 2.80 22.29
N ARG A 92 -21.57 2.34 22.58
CA ARG A 92 -21.89 0.90 22.49
C ARG A 92 -21.91 0.50 21.02
N VAL A 93 -21.41 -0.68 20.68
CA VAL A 93 -21.39 -1.18 19.29
C VAL A 93 -22.21 -2.46 19.21
N ILE A 94 -23.15 -2.52 18.28
CA ILE A 94 -23.84 -3.73 17.84
C ILE A 94 -23.25 -4.07 16.47
N PRO A 95 -22.42 -5.14 16.36
CA PRO A 95 -21.73 -5.45 15.12
C PRO A 95 -22.63 -6.10 14.08
N ALA A 96 -22.22 -5.97 12.81
CA ALA A 96 -22.72 -6.76 11.69
C ALA A 96 -21.53 -7.33 10.90
N VAL A 97 -21.79 -8.16 9.90
CA VAL A 97 -20.72 -8.69 9.03
C VAL A 97 -20.12 -7.55 8.22
N SER A 98 -18.78 -7.45 8.22
CA SER A 98 -18.11 -6.41 7.45
C SER A 98 -18.31 -6.62 5.94
N SER A 99 -18.36 -5.53 5.17
CA SER A 99 -18.44 -5.60 3.71
C SER A 99 -17.26 -6.35 3.08
N VAL A 100 -16.09 -6.33 3.72
CA VAL A 100 -14.93 -7.12 3.30
C VAL A 100 -15.18 -8.61 3.46
N ALA A 101 -15.65 -9.04 4.62
CA ALA A 101 -15.99 -10.45 4.85
C ALA A 101 -17.09 -10.94 3.89
N LEU A 102 -18.12 -10.11 3.66
CA LEU A 102 -19.15 -10.41 2.68
C LEU A 102 -18.59 -10.54 1.26
N ALA A 103 -17.72 -9.62 0.84
CA ALA A 103 -17.10 -9.68 -0.49
C ALA A 103 -16.32 -10.98 -0.70
N PHE A 104 -15.47 -11.37 0.25
CA PHE A 104 -14.72 -12.62 0.17
C PHE A 104 -15.63 -13.84 0.20
N ALA A 105 -16.68 -13.84 1.03
CA ALA A 105 -17.67 -14.92 1.07
C ALA A 105 -18.40 -15.10 -0.27
N ARG A 106 -18.78 -13.99 -0.95
CA ARG A 106 -19.42 -14.03 -2.27
C ARG A 106 -18.48 -14.53 -3.37
N LEU A 107 -17.18 -14.25 -3.23
CA LEU A 107 -16.15 -14.71 -4.16
C LEU A 107 -15.69 -16.15 -3.88
N GLY A 108 -16.03 -16.73 -2.72
CA GLY A 108 -15.56 -18.05 -2.31
C GLY A 108 -14.03 -18.06 -2.04
N LEU A 109 -13.48 -16.94 -1.59
CA LEU A 109 -12.05 -16.80 -1.32
C LEU A 109 -11.79 -16.70 0.20
N ASP A 110 -10.69 -17.30 0.64
CA ASP A 110 -10.09 -17.05 1.95
C ASP A 110 -9.50 -15.62 2.01
N TRP A 111 -9.39 -15.03 3.21
CA TRP A 111 -8.92 -13.66 3.35
C TRP A 111 -8.04 -13.41 4.60
N ASP A 112 -7.66 -14.45 5.29
CA ASP A 112 -6.70 -14.37 6.40
C ASP A 112 -5.33 -13.83 5.96
N ASP A 113 -5.03 -13.95 4.67
CA ASP A 113 -3.81 -13.43 4.03
C ASP A 113 -4.02 -12.10 3.28
N ALA A 114 -5.20 -11.54 3.27
CA ALA A 114 -5.49 -10.31 2.55
C ALA A 114 -5.06 -9.07 3.34
N LEU A 115 -4.42 -8.11 2.67
CA LEU A 115 -4.26 -6.76 3.19
C LEU A 115 -5.56 -5.99 2.98
N VAL A 116 -6.12 -5.42 4.05
CA VAL A 116 -7.31 -4.60 3.95
C VAL A 116 -6.94 -3.12 3.99
N LEU A 117 -7.38 -2.39 2.99
CA LEU A 117 -7.12 -0.98 2.79
C LEU A 117 -8.42 -0.18 2.77
N SER A 118 -8.33 1.09 3.12
CA SER A 118 -9.45 2.04 2.99
C SER A 118 -9.01 3.25 2.19
N ALA A 119 -9.74 3.55 1.12
CA ALA A 119 -9.57 4.73 0.30
C ALA A 119 -10.51 5.89 0.72
N HIS A 120 -11.32 5.70 1.76
CA HIS A 120 -12.23 6.74 2.25
C HIS A 120 -11.47 8.00 2.69
N GLY A 121 -11.75 9.14 2.05
CA GLY A 121 -11.15 10.44 2.38
C GLY A 121 -9.64 10.50 2.20
N ARG A 122 -9.06 9.67 1.33
CA ARG A 122 -7.62 9.57 1.09
C ARG A 122 -7.30 9.63 -0.39
N SER A 123 -6.08 10.08 -0.70
CA SER A 123 -5.54 9.95 -2.06
C SER A 123 -5.49 8.48 -2.49
N PRO A 124 -5.96 8.13 -3.70
CA PRO A 124 -5.90 6.77 -4.21
C PRO A 124 -4.48 6.27 -4.47
N ARG A 125 -3.52 7.15 -4.73
CA ARG A 125 -2.14 6.77 -5.09
C ARG A 125 -1.42 5.92 -4.02
N PRO A 126 -1.34 6.30 -2.72
CA PRO A 126 -0.73 5.44 -1.69
C PRO A 126 -1.49 4.13 -1.49
N VAL A 127 -2.83 4.13 -1.67
CA VAL A 127 -3.65 2.93 -1.57
C VAL A 127 -3.32 1.97 -2.72
N ALA A 128 -3.20 2.48 -3.96
CA ALA A 128 -2.78 1.69 -5.12
C ALA A 128 -1.37 1.11 -4.91
N ALA A 129 -0.41 1.91 -4.42
CA ALA A 129 0.94 1.44 -4.15
C ALA A 129 0.96 0.30 -3.11
N ALA A 130 0.24 0.46 -2.00
CA ALA A 130 0.12 -0.60 -0.99
C ALA A 130 -0.57 -1.86 -1.54
N ALA A 131 -1.60 -1.69 -2.37
CA ALA A 131 -2.31 -2.80 -3.01
C ALA A 131 -1.41 -3.56 -3.99
N LEU A 132 -0.60 -2.86 -4.77
CA LEU A 132 0.34 -3.47 -5.72
C LEU A 132 1.50 -4.20 -5.04
N ALA A 133 1.85 -3.80 -3.83
CA ALA A 133 2.88 -4.45 -3.02
C ALA A 133 2.39 -5.74 -2.31
N HIS A 134 1.10 -6.07 -2.42
CA HIS A 134 0.51 -7.22 -1.74
C HIS A 134 -0.15 -8.19 -2.73
N PRO A 135 -0.02 -9.51 -2.53
CA PRO A 135 -0.59 -10.48 -3.48
C PRO A 135 -2.12 -10.57 -3.44
N LYS A 136 -2.76 -10.30 -2.29
CA LYS A 136 -4.21 -10.30 -2.13
C LYS A 136 -4.63 -9.12 -1.29
N VAL A 137 -5.55 -8.31 -1.79
CA VAL A 137 -6.03 -7.10 -1.09
C VAL A 137 -7.53 -6.94 -1.19
N ALA A 138 -8.10 -6.29 -0.18
CA ALA A 138 -9.44 -5.73 -0.24
C ALA A 138 -9.37 -4.22 0.00
N ILE A 139 -10.09 -3.43 -0.78
CA ILE A 139 -10.08 -1.97 -0.69
C ILE A 139 -11.51 -1.48 -0.49
N LEU A 140 -11.76 -0.88 0.65
CA LEU A 140 -12.98 -0.12 0.91
C LEU A 140 -12.89 1.20 0.15
N THR A 141 -13.77 1.41 -0.81
CA THR A 141 -13.78 2.62 -1.63
C THR A 141 -14.74 3.67 -1.09
N ALA A 142 -14.56 4.91 -1.48
CA ALA A 142 -15.50 6.00 -1.26
C ALA A 142 -16.28 6.27 -2.55
N PRO A 143 -17.48 6.89 -2.46
CA PRO A 143 -18.18 7.38 -3.63
C PRO A 143 -17.30 8.28 -4.51
N GLY A 144 -17.45 8.15 -5.84
CA GLY A 144 -16.74 8.96 -6.80
C GLY A 144 -15.68 8.23 -7.62
N PRO A 145 -14.77 8.95 -8.32
CA PRO A 145 -13.86 8.38 -9.32
C PRO A 145 -12.74 7.53 -8.75
N ALA A 146 -12.48 7.59 -7.44
CA ALA A 146 -11.35 6.89 -6.82
C ALA A 146 -11.41 5.36 -6.99
N ALA A 147 -12.60 4.76 -6.99
CA ALA A 147 -12.77 3.32 -7.20
C ALA A 147 -12.34 2.93 -8.63
N ALA A 148 -12.72 3.71 -9.64
CA ALA A 148 -12.35 3.49 -11.03
C ALA A 148 -10.84 3.67 -11.25
N GLU A 149 -10.24 4.69 -10.64
CA GLU A 149 -8.79 4.93 -10.69
C GLU A 149 -8.00 3.77 -10.07
N LEU A 150 -8.41 3.30 -8.89
CA LEU A 150 -7.79 2.16 -8.21
C LEU A 150 -7.93 0.88 -9.02
N ALA A 151 -9.13 0.56 -9.50
CA ALA A 151 -9.38 -0.62 -10.33
C ALA A 151 -8.55 -0.58 -11.62
N GLY A 152 -8.50 0.57 -12.30
CA GLY A 152 -7.68 0.77 -13.50
C GLY A 152 -6.18 0.56 -13.25
N ALA A 153 -5.65 1.09 -12.16
CA ALA A 153 -4.25 0.91 -11.77
C ALA A 153 -3.91 -0.57 -11.49
N LEU A 154 -4.81 -1.28 -10.81
CA LEU A 154 -4.62 -2.70 -10.47
C LEU A 154 -4.70 -3.59 -11.72
N LEU A 155 -5.70 -3.37 -12.59
CA LEU A 155 -5.83 -4.09 -13.86
C LEU A 155 -4.63 -3.81 -14.78
N GLY A 156 -4.20 -2.55 -14.88
CA GLY A 156 -3.01 -2.16 -15.66
C GLY A 156 -1.71 -2.80 -15.18
N ALA A 157 -1.66 -3.22 -13.93
CA ALA A 157 -0.55 -3.98 -13.35
C ALA A 157 -0.73 -5.51 -13.46
N GLY A 158 -1.73 -6.01 -14.20
CA GLY A 158 -1.98 -7.43 -14.41
C GLY A 158 -2.68 -8.15 -13.27
N ARG A 159 -3.28 -7.41 -12.31
CA ARG A 159 -4.06 -8.02 -11.23
C ARG A 159 -5.42 -8.49 -11.73
N ARG A 160 -5.93 -9.60 -11.19
CA ARG A 160 -7.35 -9.93 -11.27
C ARG A 160 -8.09 -9.08 -10.25
N VAL A 161 -9.05 -8.32 -10.72
CA VAL A 161 -9.80 -7.38 -9.88
C VAL A 161 -11.27 -7.75 -9.89
N TYR A 162 -11.83 -7.85 -8.71
CA TYR A 162 -13.26 -8.09 -8.50
C TYR A 162 -13.87 -6.86 -7.83
N VAL A 163 -15.12 -6.59 -8.17
CA VAL A 163 -15.93 -5.59 -7.47
C VAL A 163 -17.10 -6.28 -6.77
N ALA A 164 -17.36 -5.86 -5.55
CA ALA A 164 -18.56 -6.23 -4.79
C ALA A 164 -19.31 -4.94 -4.44
N GLU A 165 -20.42 -4.72 -5.12
CA GLU A 165 -21.23 -3.51 -5.06
C GLU A 165 -22.50 -3.74 -4.28
N ARG A 166 -22.89 -2.77 -3.45
CA ARG A 166 -24.18 -2.73 -2.76
C ARG A 166 -24.48 -4.01 -1.99
N LEU A 167 -23.45 -4.55 -1.34
CA LEU A 167 -23.53 -5.81 -0.61
C LEU A 167 -24.68 -5.80 0.42
N GLY A 168 -25.48 -6.86 0.41
CA GLY A 168 -26.64 -7.02 1.26
C GLY A 168 -27.90 -6.27 0.78
N GLU A 169 -27.83 -5.55 -0.35
CA GLU A 169 -28.99 -4.87 -0.95
C GLU A 169 -29.59 -5.71 -2.10
N PRO A 170 -30.86 -5.48 -2.49
CA PRO A 170 -31.47 -6.18 -3.63
C PRO A 170 -30.73 -6.02 -4.95
N ALA A 171 -29.95 -4.92 -5.08
CA ALA A 171 -29.12 -4.63 -6.26
C ALA A 171 -27.65 -5.03 -6.05
N GLU A 172 -27.36 -5.98 -5.16
CA GLU A 172 -26.03 -6.55 -4.96
C GLU A 172 -25.47 -7.09 -6.28
N ARG A 173 -24.24 -6.73 -6.60
CA ARG A 173 -23.49 -7.26 -7.74
C ARG A 173 -22.06 -7.61 -7.32
N VAL A 174 -21.64 -8.82 -7.66
CA VAL A 174 -20.24 -9.26 -7.51
C VAL A 174 -19.76 -9.77 -8.86
N ALA A 175 -18.67 -9.19 -9.37
CA ALA A 175 -18.16 -9.51 -10.67
C ALA A 175 -16.64 -9.30 -10.77
N GLU A 176 -15.99 -10.09 -11.64
CA GLU A 176 -14.63 -9.79 -12.09
C GLU A 176 -14.66 -8.61 -13.06
N LEU A 177 -13.79 -7.64 -12.84
CA LEU A 177 -13.72 -6.43 -13.65
C LEU A 177 -12.86 -6.62 -14.89
N THR A 178 -13.34 -6.03 -15.97
CA THR A 178 -12.57 -5.78 -17.19
C THR A 178 -12.25 -4.29 -17.31
N ALA A 179 -11.26 -3.93 -18.13
CA ALA A 179 -10.91 -2.53 -18.35
C ALA A 179 -12.10 -1.68 -18.84
N ALA A 180 -13.02 -2.26 -19.62
CA ALA A 180 -14.22 -1.57 -20.09
C ALA A 180 -15.25 -1.31 -18.98
N ALA A 181 -15.30 -2.17 -17.94
CA ALA A 181 -16.30 -2.09 -16.88
C ALA A 181 -15.92 -1.11 -15.76
N VAL A 182 -14.67 -0.65 -15.71
CA VAL A 182 -14.14 0.20 -14.62
C VAL A 182 -14.86 1.54 -14.47
N GLN A 183 -15.42 2.09 -15.56
CA GLN A 183 -16.08 3.40 -15.56
C GLN A 183 -17.50 3.38 -14.97
N HIS A 184 -18.05 2.20 -14.68
CA HIS A 184 -19.46 2.02 -14.28
C HIS A 184 -19.59 1.29 -12.92
N LEU A 185 -18.80 1.71 -11.94
CA LEU A 185 -18.86 1.14 -10.60
C LEU A 185 -19.94 1.83 -9.76
N ALA A 186 -20.83 1.04 -9.15
CA ALA A 186 -21.85 1.54 -8.26
C ALA A 186 -21.32 1.65 -6.81
N ASP A 187 -21.82 2.62 -6.08
CA ASP A 187 -21.49 2.82 -4.68
C ASP A 187 -22.61 2.29 -3.76
N PRO A 188 -22.27 1.83 -2.56
CA PRO A 188 -20.94 1.55 -2.03
C PRO A 188 -20.32 0.28 -2.63
N ASN A 189 -18.97 0.22 -2.74
CA ASN A 189 -18.32 -0.97 -3.25
C ASN A 189 -17.04 -1.34 -2.48
N VAL A 190 -16.63 -2.60 -2.64
CA VAL A 190 -15.35 -3.16 -2.19
C VAL A 190 -14.65 -3.71 -3.43
N LEU A 191 -13.42 -3.30 -3.65
CA LEU A 191 -12.55 -3.92 -4.64
C LEU A 191 -11.74 -5.03 -3.98
N VAL A 192 -11.70 -6.20 -4.59
CA VAL A 192 -10.79 -7.29 -4.21
C VAL A 192 -9.83 -7.53 -5.36
N ALA A 193 -8.53 -7.48 -5.10
CA ALA A 193 -7.52 -7.73 -6.12
C ALA A 193 -6.58 -8.86 -5.70
N VAL A 194 -6.28 -9.74 -6.67
CA VAL A 194 -5.41 -10.90 -6.49
C VAL A 194 -4.33 -10.89 -7.55
N ASP A 195 -3.10 -11.18 -7.15
CA ASP A 195 -1.99 -11.39 -8.07
C ASP A 195 -2.00 -12.82 -8.61
N PRO A 196 -2.29 -13.05 -9.90
CA PRO A 196 -2.31 -14.39 -10.45
C PRO A 196 -0.93 -15.03 -10.54
N ALA A 197 0.14 -14.25 -10.53
CA ALA A 197 1.52 -14.73 -10.61
C ALA A 197 2.08 -15.19 -9.26
N THR A 198 1.48 -14.75 -8.15
CA THR A 198 1.93 -15.13 -6.81
C THR A 198 1.25 -16.43 -6.40
N ALA A 199 2.03 -17.51 -6.33
CA ALA A 199 1.56 -18.77 -5.75
C ALA A 199 1.09 -18.50 -4.29
N PRO A 200 0.06 -19.23 -3.80
CA PRO A 200 -0.32 -19.16 -2.40
C PRO A 200 0.92 -19.41 -1.55
N ALA A 201 1.43 -18.38 -0.90
CA ALA A 201 2.59 -18.53 -0.04
C ALA A 201 2.24 -19.54 1.04
N GLN A 202 3.14 -20.52 1.32
CA GLN A 202 3.05 -21.31 2.53
C GLN A 202 3.15 -20.37 3.72
N ARG A 203 2.02 -19.95 4.26
CA ARG A 203 1.95 -19.03 5.38
C ARG A 203 1.80 -19.82 6.66
N PRO A 204 2.46 -19.41 7.73
CA PRO A 204 2.10 -19.91 9.03
C PRO A 204 0.65 -19.46 9.29
N GLY A 205 -0.31 -20.37 9.29
CA GLY A 205 -1.77 -20.10 9.43
C GLY A 205 -2.19 -19.50 10.78
N TRP A 206 -1.23 -18.89 11.52
CA TRP A 206 -1.45 -18.25 12.81
C TRP A 206 -1.36 -16.71 12.75
N LEU A 207 -1.01 -16.13 11.60
CA LEU A 207 -0.87 -14.67 11.41
C LEU A 207 -1.75 -14.20 10.26
N ALA A 208 -2.69 -13.32 10.55
CA ALA A 208 -3.57 -12.73 9.54
C ALA A 208 -3.09 -11.33 9.11
N GLY A 209 -3.39 -10.95 7.87
CA GLY A 209 -3.12 -9.63 7.32
C GLY A 209 -1.65 -9.39 6.91
N HIS A 210 -1.22 -8.12 6.97
CA HIS A 210 0.13 -7.70 6.58
C HIS A 210 1.19 -8.20 7.56
N ARG A 211 2.27 -8.78 7.03
CA ARG A 211 3.37 -9.36 7.83
C ARG A 211 4.24 -8.35 8.58
N GLY A 212 4.04 -7.05 8.35
CA GLY A 212 4.92 -6.02 8.89
C GLY A 212 6.26 -5.91 8.15
N ALA A 213 7.20 -5.15 8.72
CA ALA A 213 8.56 -5.06 8.20
C ALA A 213 9.30 -6.41 8.34
N PRO A 214 10.24 -6.74 7.43
CA PRO A 214 11.01 -7.97 7.52
C PRO A 214 11.85 -7.99 8.80
N ALA A 215 11.98 -9.17 9.43
CA ALA A 215 12.79 -9.35 10.63
C ALA A 215 14.28 -9.07 10.43
N GLY A 216 14.76 -9.12 9.18
CA GLY A 216 16.12 -8.78 8.78
C GLY A 216 16.13 -8.19 7.36
N TRP A 217 17.05 -7.28 7.11
CA TRP A 217 17.28 -6.65 5.82
C TRP A 217 18.77 -6.62 5.50
N ALA A 218 19.13 -6.12 4.33
CA ALA A 218 20.47 -6.16 3.80
C ALA A 218 21.02 -7.60 3.79
N LEU A 219 20.21 -8.51 3.28
CA LEU A 219 20.54 -9.94 3.21
C LEU A 219 21.89 -10.14 2.53
N PRO A 220 22.64 -11.21 2.86
CA PRO A 220 23.88 -11.51 2.21
C PRO A 220 23.72 -11.73 0.71
N GLU A 221 24.79 -11.58 -0.06
CA GLU A 221 24.73 -11.65 -1.53
C GLU A 221 24.23 -13.03 -2.01
N GLU A 222 24.54 -14.09 -1.25
CA GLU A 222 24.16 -15.48 -1.53
C GLU A 222 22.64 -15.70 -1.47
N ALA A 223 21.92 -14.78 -0.87
CA ALA A 223 20.45 -14.80 -0.87
C ALA A 223 19.82 -14.41 -2.21
N PHE A 224 20.65 -13.99 -3.17
CA PHE A 224 20.21 -13.51 -4.49
C PHE A 224 20.96 -14.23 -5.60
N VAL A 225 20.25 -14.58 -6.66
CA VAL A 225 20.87 -14.99 -7.93
C VAL A 225 21.43 -13.74 -8.60
N HIS A 226 22.73 -13.72 -8.86
CA HIS A 226 23.43 -12.58 -9.50
C HIS A 226 24.48 -13.07 -10.48
N ARG A 227 24.94 -12.20 -11.37
CA ARG A 227 26.05 -12.47 -12.29
C ARG A 227 27.35 -11.99 -11.67
N ASP A 228 28.29 -12.89 -11.47
CA ASP A 228 29.61 -12.61 -10.90
C ASP A 228 29.50 -11.76 -9.61
N SER A 229 30.30 -10.71 -9.49
CA SER A 229 30.27 -9.76 -8.36
C SER A 229 29.28 -8.60 -8.58
N MET A 230 28.44 -8.65 -9.62
CA MET A 230 27.52 -7.56 -10.00
C MET A 230 26.24 -7.57 -9.14
N ILE A 231 26.40 -7.22 -7.89
CA ILE A 231 25.33 -7.04 -6.94
C ILE A 231 25.73 -5.95 -5.94
N THR A 232 24.77 -5.14 -5.52
CA THR A 232 24.98 -4.18 -4.42
C THR A 232 25.28 -4.94 -3.13
N LYS A 233 26.45 -4.72 -2.55
CA LYS A 233 26.91 -5.42 -1.35
C LYS A 233 25.97 -5.15 -0.17
N SER A 234 25.86 -6.11 0.74
CA SER A 234 24.91 -6.06 1.86
C SER A 234 25.10 -4.79 2.71
N GLU A 235 26.34 -4.39 3.00
CA GLU A 235 26.66 -3.20 3.78
C GLU A 235 26.21 -1.91 3.06
N VAL A 236 26.42 -1.84 1.74
CA VAL A 236 25.98 -0.71 0.91
C VAL A 236 24.47 -0.70 0.81
N ARG A 237 23.86 -1.89 0.60
CA ARG A 237 22.39 -2.03 0.50
C ARG A 237 21.71 -1.62 1.80
N ALA A 238 22.29 -1.92 2.97
CA ALA A 238 21.76 -1.45 4.26
C ALA A 238 21.61 0.08 4.31
N VAL A 239 22.67 0.79 3.88
CA VAL A 239 22.64 2.26 3.85
C VAL A 239 21.69 2.79 2.79
N VAL A 240 21.67 2.17 1.61
CA VAL A 240 20.75 2.53 0.53
C VAL A 240 19.29 2.41 0.98
N LEU A 241 18.89 1.30 1.60
CA LEU A 241 17.55 1.07 2.11
C LEU A 241 17.17 2.08 3.20
N ALA A 242 18.09 2.37 4.11
CA ALA A 242 17.87 3.38 5.15
C ALA A 242 17.62 4.78 4.57
N ARG A 243 18.28 5.13 3.47
CA ARG A 243 18.12 6.43 2.78
C ARG A 243 16.87 6.47 1.91
N LEU A 244 16.52 5.38 1.24
CA LEU A 244 15.30 5.28 0.42
C LEU A 244 14.04 5.31 1.29
N GLY A 245 14.07 4.67 2.45
CA GLY A 245 12.94 4.53 3.35
C GLY A 245 11.74 3.85 2.69
N PRO A 246 11.91 2.64 2.13
CA PRO A 246 10.80 1.91 1.50
C PRO A 246 9.74 1.52 2.54
N GLY A 247 8.48 1.40 2.11
CA GLY A 247 7.39 0.98 3.00
C GLY A 247 6.04 0.96 2.30
N PRO A 248 5.01 0.48 3.00
CA PRO A 248 3.65 0.44 2.45
C PRO A 248 3.17 1.81 1.97
N GLY A 249 2.52 1.82 0.81
CA GLY A 249 2.01 3.06 0.20
C GLY A 249 3.04 3.87 -0.57
N ARG A 250 4.29 3.43 -0.65
CA ARG A 250 5.36 4.07 -1.43
C ARG A 250 5.67 3.30 -2.70
N THR A 251 5.95 4.04 -3.77
CA THR A 251 6.46 3.49 -5.03
C THR A 251 7.96 3.78 -5.13
N VAL A 252 8.75 2.75 -5.43
CA VAL A 252 10.21 2.86 -5.59
C VAL A 252 10.58 2.50 -7.03
N TRP A 253 11.40 3.35 -7.67
CA TRP A 253 12.10 2.99 -8.90
C TRP A 253 13.51 2.52 -8.57
N ASP A 254 13.90 1.37 -9.12
CA ASP A 254 15.28 0.85 -9.10
C ASP A 254 15.82 0.90 -10.54
N VAL A 255 16.58 1.94 -10.85
CA VAL A 255 17.05 2.24 -12.20
C VAL A 255 18.44 1.63 -12.44
N GLY A 256 18.52 0.74 -13.43
CA GLY A 256 19.69 -0.12 -13.63
C GLY A 256 19.73 -1.18 -12.54
N SER A 257 18.65 -1.90 -12.38
CA SER A 257 18.36 -2.77 -11.23
C SER A 257 19.33 -3.97 -11.10
N GLY A 258 19.94 -4.39 -12.21
CA GLY A 258 20.85 -5.53 -12.24
C GLY A 258 20.18 -6.81 -11.76
N SER A 259 20.69 -7.41 -10.69
CA SER A 259 20.08 -8.61 -10.07
C SER A 259 18.77 -8.33 -9.32
N GLY A 260 18.38 -7.06 -9.13
CA GLY A 260 17.19 -6.68 -8.39
C GLY A 260 17.32 -6.75 -6.87
N SER A 261 18.50 -6.84 -6.32
CA SER A 261 18.66 -7.03 -4.87
C SER A 261 18.10 -5.86 -4.06
N VAL A 262 18.25 -4.61 -4.53
CA VAL A 262 17.65 -3.44 -3.89
C VAL A 262 16.13 -3.42 -4.10
N ALA A 263 15.67 -3.71 -5.32
CA ALA A 263 14.25 -3.82 -5.66
C ALA A 263 13.52 -4.83 -4.76
N VAL A 264 14.04 -6.03 -4.65
CA VAL A 264 13.48 -7.12 -3.81
C VAL A 264 13.43 -6.70 -2.35
N GLU A 265 14.51 -6.12 -1.83
CA GLU A 265 14.53 -5.67 -0.43
C GLU A 265 13.52 -4.53 -0.18
N CYS A 266 13.39 -3.58 -1.09
CA CYS A 266 12.35 -2.54 -1.00
C CYS A 266 10.93 -3.17 -0.97
N ALA A 267 10.69 -4.17 -1.81
CA ALA A 267 9.40 -4.90 -1.83
C ALA A 267 9.17 -5.69 -0.54
N ARG A 268 10.21 -6.25 0.08
CA ARG A 268 10.12 -6.92 1.39
C ARG A 268 9.66 -5.97 2.52
N PHE A 269 9.98 -4.67 2.40
CA PHE A 269 9.44 -3.62 3.28
C PHE A 269 8.00 -3.20 2.93
N GLY A 270 7.38 -3.79 1.91
CA GLY A 270 6.01 -3.49 1.50
C GLY A 270 5.87 -2.31 0.55
N ALA A 271 6.94 -1.85 -0.08
CA ALA A 271 6.88 -0.86 -1.14
C ALA A 271 6.41 -1.49 -2.46
N SER A 272 5.69 -0.74 -3.28
CA SER A 272 5.50 -1.06 -4.70
C SER A 272 6.78 -0.74 -5.46
N VAL A 273 7.37 -1.73 -6.12
CA VAL A 273 8.68 -1.56 -6.75
C VAL A 273 8.60 -1.77 -8.25
N ILE A 274 9.24 -0.86 -9.00
CA ILE A 274 9.46 -0.98 -10.43
C ILE A 274 10.96 -1.07 -10.66
N ALA A 275 11.43 -2.26 -11.04
CA ALA A 275 12.81 -2.52 -11.44
C ALA A 275 12.96 -2.21 -12.93
N ILE A 276 13.81 -1.26 -13.28
CA ILE A 276 14.05 -0.81 -14.65
C ILE A 276 15.38 -1.38 -15.09
N GLU A 277 15.37 -2.29 -16.08
CA GLU A 277 16.54 -3.03 -16.49
C GLU A 277 16.50 -3.33 -18.00
N ALA A 278 17.62 -3.15 -18.67
CA ALA A 278 17.73 -3.35 -20.11
C ALA A 278 18.21 -4.75 -20.51
N ASP A 279 18.99 -5.42 -19.66
CA ASP A 279 19.53 -6.76 -19.95
C ASP A 279 18.48 -7.84 -19.65
N PRO A 280 18.05 -8.62 -20.67
CA PRO A 280 17.05 -9.68 -20.47
C PRO A 280 17.46 -10.74 -19.44
N GLY A 281 18.78 -11.04 -19.35
CA GLY A 281 19.32 -11.99 -18.39
C GLY A 281 19.21 -11.45 -16.96
N GLN A 282 19.38 -10.16 -16.75
CA GLN A 282 19.15 -9.52 -15.45
C GLN A 282 17.66 -9.42 -15.13
N CYS A 283 16.81 -9.11 -16.11
CA CYS A 283 15.35 -9.15 -15.91
C CYS A 283 14.88 -10.54 -15.44
N SER A 284 15.44 -11.61 -16.00
CA SER A 284 15.15 -12.98 -15.54
C SER A 284 15.59 -13.20 -14.08
N ARG A 285 16.78 -12.71 -13.70
CA ARG A 285 17.28 -12.80 -12.31
C ARG A 285 16.42 -12.02 -11.33
N ILE A 286 15.96 -10.81 -11.70
CA ILE A 286 15.02 -10.04 -10.89
C ILE A 286 13.78 -10.86 -10.60
N GLY A 287 13.18 -11.50 -11.62
CA GLY A 287 12.01 -12.37 -11.47
C GLY A 287 12.27 -13.56 -10.55
N GLN A 288 13.41 -14.23 -10.72
CA GLN A 288 13.82 -15.35 -9.85
C GLN A 288 14.00 -14.91 -8.39
N ASN A 289 14.67 -13.79 -8.17
CA ASN A 289 14.89 -13.25 -6.83
C ASN A 289 13.58 -12.81 -6.18
N ALA A 290 12.70 -12.11 -6.91
CA ALA A 290 11.39 -11.72 -6.42
C ALA A 290 10.56 -12.94 -5.99
N ALA A 291 10.52 -13.98 -6.81
CA ALA A 291 9.82 -15.23 -6.51
C ALA A 291 10.43 -15.96 -5.29
N ALA A 292 11.76 -16.06 -5.21
CA ALA A 292 12.45 -16.71 -4.09
C ALA A 292 12.17 -16.03 -2.74
N HIS A 293 11.99 -14.70 -2.76
CA HIS A 293 11.67 -13.91 -1.57
C HIS A 293 10.16 -13.69 -1.37
N GLY A 294 9.30 -14.21 -2.24
CA GLY A 294 7.84 -14.11 -2.12
C GLY A 294 7.33 -12.69 -2.17
N VAL A 295 7.94 -11.81 -2.98
CA VAL A 295 7.55 -10.40 -3.12
C VAL A 295 7.22 -10.04 -4.57
N PRO A 296 6.23 -9.16 -4.80
CA PRO A 296 5.95 -8.67 -6.14
C PRO A 296 6.94 -7.56 -6.52
N VAL A 297 7.58 -7.70 -7.68
CA VAL A 297 8.41 -6.67 -8.29
C VAL A 297 7.98 -6.52 -9.75
N ARG A 298 7.53 -5.34 -10.14
CA ARG A 298 7.23 -5.04 -11.54
C ARG A 298 8.55 -4.82 -12.30
N ILE A 299 8.78 -5.60 -13.35
CA ILE A 299 9.95 -5.45 -14.20
C ILE A 299 9.57 -4.60 -15.42
N ALA A 300 10.22 -3.45 -15.55
CA ALA A 300 10.15 -2.61 -16.74
C ALA A 300 11.39 -2.91 -17.60
N ALA A 301 11.24 -3.88 -18.53
CA ALA A 301 12.31 -4.32 -19.40
C ALA A 301 12.57 -3.28 -20.50
N GLY A 302 13.70 -2.61 -20.43
CA GLY A 302 14.11 -1.58 -21.38
C GLY A 302 15.13 -0.61 -20.80
N ARG A 303 15.67 0.21 -21.68
CA ARG A 303 16.71 1.18 -21.31
C ARG A 303 16.09 2.52 -20.92
N ALA A 304 16.46 3.03 -19.74
CA ALA A 304 16.23 4.44 -19.40
C ALA A 304 17.10 5.35 -20.31
N PRO A 305 16.61 6.52 -20.74
CA PRO A 305 15.36 7.16 -20.30
C PRO A 305 14.10 6.69 -21.05
N GLY A 306 14.22 5.96 -22.17
CA GLY A 306 13.11 5.72 -23.10
C GLY A 306 11.87 5.06 -22.48
N ILE A 307 12.04 4.19 -21.48
CA ILE A 307 10.93 3.47 -20.88
C ILE A 307 10.25 4.23 -19.72
N LEU A 308 10.85 5.33 -19.23
CA LEU A 308 10.40 5.97 -17.99
C LEU A 308 9.04 6.69 -18.12
N ALA A 309 8.75 7.25 -19.28
CA ALA A 309 7.58 8.12 -19.50
C ALA A 309 6.22 7.43 -19.26
N GLY A 310 6.17 6.10 -19.37
CA GLY A 310 4.93 5.32 -19.17
C GLY A 310 4.78 4.73 -17.77
N LEU A 311 5.71 5.03 -16.85
CA LEU A 311 5.71 4.45 -15.52
C LEU A 311 5.02 5.37 -14.49
N PRO A 312 4.31 4.81 -13.50
CA PRO A 312 3.81 5.58 -12.37
C PRO A 312 4.96 6.29 -11.66
N ALA A 313 4.79 7.57 -11.31
CA ALA A 313 5.81 8.36 -10.64
C ALA A 313 6.23 7.73 -9.29
N PRO A 314 7.54 7.67 -8.97
CA PRO A 314 8.04 7.09 -7.74
C PRO A 314 7.97 8.09 -6.57
N ASP A 315 7.95 7.56 -5.35
CA ASP A 315 8.20 8.32 -4.12
C ASP A 315 9.68 8.31 -3.75
N ALA A 316 10.39 7.24 -4.13
CA ALA A 316 11.84 7.12 -3.97
C ALA A 316 12.48 6.49 -5.21
N LEU A 317 13.72 6.87 -5.49
CA LEU A 317 14.50 6.41 -6.63
C LEU A 317 15.86 5.90 -6.16
N PHE A 318 16.22 4.72 -6.62
CA PHE A 318 17.58 4.21 -6.51
C PHE A 318 18.24 4.13 -7.90
N ALA A 319 19.49 4.56 -7.99
CA ALA A 319 20.33 4.47 -9.18
C ALA A 319 21.65 3.79 -8.82
N GLY A 320 21.74 2.47 -9.07
CA GLY A 320 22.95 1.69 -8.85
C GLY A 320 23.78 1.48 -10.12
N GLY A 321 23.09 1.16 -11.22
CA GLY A 321 23.71 0.89 -12.52
C GLY A 321 23.39 1.94 -13.61
N ALA A 322 22.64 2.98 -13.28
CA ALA A 322 22.21 4.01 -14.23
C ALA A 322 23.38 4.93 -14.62
N ASP A 323 23.44 5.32 -15.89
CA ASP A 323 24.28 6.43 -16.34
C ASP A 323 23.67 7.79 -15.94
N ASP A 324 24.42 8.88 -16.13
CA ASP A 324 23.99 10.21 -15.68
C ASP A 324 22.76 10.71 -16.46
N ALA A 325 22.63 10.35 -17.74
CA ALA A 325 21.47 10.71 -18.56
C ALA A 325 20.19 9.98 -18.09
N ALA A 326 20.30 8.72 -17.73
CA ALA A 326 19.20 7.94 -17.18
C ALA A 326 18.78 8.47 -15.79
N LEU A 327 19.74 8.86 -14.95
CA LEU A 327 19.46 9.47 -13.65
C LEU A 327 18.77 10.83 -13.81
N ASP A 328 19.28 11.72 -14.68
CA ASP A 328 18.67 13.02 -14.97
C ASP A 328 17.21 12.87 -15.42
N ALA A 329 16.99 12.00 -16.39
CA ALA A 329 15.62 11.76 -16.89
C ALA A 329 14.71 11.18 -15.81
N ALA A 330 15.21 10.29 -14.96
CA ALA A 330 14.43 9.70 -13.89
C ALA A 330 14.06 10.73 -12.80
N LEU A 331 14.97 11.64 -12.47
CA LEU A 331 14.70 12.75 -11.54
C LEU A 331 13.66 13.72 -12.12
N ARG A 332 13.81 14.10 -13.40
CA ARG A 332 12.93 15.04 -14.09
C ARG A 332 11.51 14.49 -14.24
N LEU A 333 11.38 13.23 -14.69
CA LEU A 333 10.09 12.61 -14.97
C LEU A 333 9.41 12.08 -13.71
N GLY A 334 10.19 11.47 -12.81
CA GLY A 334 9.69 10.83 -11.61
C GLY A 334 9.43 11.79 -10.45
N ARG A 335 10.27 12.82 -10.31
CA ARG A 335 10.24 13.79 -9.19
C ARG A 335 10.09 13.11 -7.82
N PRO A 336 10.92 12.10 -7.50
CA PRO A 336 10.81 11.39 -6.23
C PRO A 336 11.10 12.32 -5.05
N TYR A 337 10.47 12.07 -3.90
CA TYR A 337 10.83 12.78 -2.67
C TYR A 337 12.26 12.43 -2.20
N ARG A 338 12.72 11.19 -2.47
CA ARG A 338 14.06 10.71 -2.15
C ARG A 338 14.73 10.11 -3.38
N ALA A 339 15.99 10.49 -3.59
CA ALA A 339 16.84 9.91 -4.60
C ALA A 339 18.14 9.41 -3.96
N VAL A 340 18.55 8.18 -4.29
CA VAL A 340 19.77 7.57 -3.77
C VAL A 340 20.57 6.99 -4.93
N ALA A 341 21.86 7.33 -5.01
CA ALA A 341 22.80 6.78 -5.99
C ALA A 341 23.96 6.07 -5.29
N ALA A 342 24.31 4.87 -5.77
CA ALA A 342 25.48 4.13 -5.32
C ALA A 342 26.51 4.11 -6.43
N LEU A 343 27.70 4.66 -6.18
CA LEU A 343 28.74 4.91 -7.17
C LEU A 343 30.04 4.22 -6.77
N ALA A 344 30.60 3.41 -7.67
CA ALA A 344 31.92 2.81 -7.51
C ALA A 344 33.05 3.76 -7.99
N SER A 345 32.73 4.70 -8.91
CA SER A 345 33.70 5.66 -9.45
C SER A 345 33.62 6.97 -8.69
N VAL A 346 34.79 7.44 -8.22
CA VAL A 346 34.94 8.76 -7.57
C VAL A 346 34.65 9.90 -8.55
N ASP A 347 34.96 9.72 -9.83
CA ASP A 347 34.75 10.75 -10.85
C ASP A 347 33.30 11.13 -11.02
N ARG A 348 32.38 10.18 -10.80
CA ARG A 348 30.94 10.42 -10.88
C ARG A 348 30.33 11.09 -9.64
N VAL A 349 31.04 11.12 -8.54
CA VAL A 349 30.52 11.69 -7.28
C VAL A 349 30.13 13.15 -7.43
N ARG A 350 31.04 13.93 -8.06
CA ARG A 350 30.78 15.35 -8.29
C ARG A 350 29.61 15.57 -9.24
N THR A 351 29.59 14.88 -10.38
CA THR A 351 28.53 15.01 -11.40
C THR A 351 27.16 14.66 -10.82
N VAL A 352 27.05 13.53 -10.13
CA VAL A 352 25.77 13.08 -9.55
C VAL A 352 25.34 14.01 -8.42
N ARG A 353 26.26 14.53 -7.61
CA ARG A 353 25.95 15.52 -6.56
C ARG A 353 25.38 16.81 -7.16
N GLU A 354 26.03 17.33 -8.21
CA GLU A 354 25.60 18.54 -8.92
C GLU A 354 24.22 18.30 -9.56
N LEU A 355 24.02 17.17 -10.23
CA LEU A 355 22.77 16.81 -10.85
C LEU A 355 21.60 16.74 -9.83
N LEU A 356 21.81 16.12 -8.68
CA LEU A 356 20.80 16.10 -7.61
C LEU A 356 20.49 17.52 -7.11
N ALA A 357 21.51 18.36 -6.93
CA ALA A 357 21.32 19.74 -6.49
C ALA A 357 20.56 20.60 -7.53
N GLU A 358 20.84 20.44 -8.81
CA GLU A 358 20.14 21.11 -9.92
C GLU A 358 18.64 20.75 -9.95
N HIS A 359 18.29 19.53 -9.56
CA HIS A 359 16.91 19.09 -9.38
C HIS A 359 16.28 19.52 -8.04
N GLY A 360 16.96 20.35 -7.24
CA GLY A 360 16.41 20.92 -6.01
C GLY A 360 16.52 20.03 -4.77
N TYR A 361 17.33 18.98 -4.81
CA TYR A 361 17.54 18.12 -3.65
C TYR A 361 18.57 18.69 -2.67
N GLN A 362 18.30 18.53 -1.39
CA GLN A 362 19.33 18.65 -0.34
C GLN A 362 20.19 17.38 -0.38
N VAL A 363 21.45 17.51 -0.78
CA VAL A 363 22.32 16.37 -1.05
C VAL A 363 23.23 16.08 0.13
N SER A 364 23.27 14.83 0.56
CA SER A 364 24.25 14.28 1.50
C SER A 364 24.95 13.08 0.88
N GLY A 365 26.12 12.73 1.38
CA GLY A 365 26.86 11.59 0.87
C GLY A 365 27.76 10.96 1.91
N VAL A 366 28.03 9.67 1.75
CA VAL A 366 28.98 8.90 2.55
C VAL A 366 29.82 8.01 1.65
N GLN A 367 31.08 7.81 2.02
CA GLN A 367 31.91 6.74 1.49
C GLN A 367 31.81 5.54 2.43
N LEU A 368 31.52 4.38 1.88
CA LEU A 368 31.49 3.12 2.59
C LEU A 368 32.69 2.27 2.19
N GLN A 369 33.44 1.81 3.17
CA GLN A 369 34.53 0.87 3.01
C GLN A 369 34.30 -0.29 3.97
N ALA A 370 34.11 -1.48 3.42
CA ALA A 370 33.96 -2.70 4.24
C ALA A 370 35.21 -3.57 4.11
N SER A 371 35.56 -4.25 5.19
CA SER A 371 36.53 -5.34 5.17
C SER A 371 35.92 -6.53 5.88
N ARG A 372 35.87 -7.67 5.20
CA ARG A 372 35.26 -8.90 5.71
C ARG A 372 36.32 -9.85 6.25
N LEU A 373 35.98 -10.56 7.31
CA LEU A 373 36.83 -11.61 7.84
C LEU A 373 36.82 -12.81 6.87
N ALA A 374 37.98 -13.26 6.49
CA ALA A 374 38.19 -14.46 5.69
C ALA A 374 39.17 -15.41 6.40
N SER A 375 38.87 -16.70 6.37
CA SER A 375 39.72 -17.73 6.98
C SER A 375 40.99 -17.97 6.15
N LEU A 376 42.08 -18.14 6.83
CA LEU A 376 43.36 -18.61 6.27
C LEU A 376 43.60 -20.08 6.63
N PRO A 377 44.45 -20.78 5.87
CA PRO A 377 44.93 -22.10 6.30
C PRO A 377 45.51 -22.04 7.71
N GLY A 378 45.16 -23.01 8.55
CA GLY A 378 45.58 -23.03 9.94
C GLY A 378 44.70 -22.31 10.94
N GLY A 379 43.49 -21.82 10.51
CA GLY A 379 42.46 -21.28 11.41
C GLY A 379 42.63 -19.79 11.77
N SER A 380 43.69 -19.13 11.28
CA SER A 380 43.83 -17.68 11.42
C SER A 380 42.87 -16.93 10.50
N LEU A 381 42.63 -15.64 10.81
CA LEU A 381 41.73 -14.78 10.04
C LEU A 381 42.49 -13.64 9.38
N ARG A 382 42.04 -13.23 8.20
CA ARG A 382 42.51 -12.00 7.54
C ARG A 382 41.30 -11.11 7.24
N LEU A 383 41.58 -9.82 7.02
CA LEU A 383 40.60 -8.91 6.43
C LEU A 383 40.75 -8.93 4.90
N THR A 384 39.62 -9.08 4.22
CA THR A 384 39.49 -8.93 2.77
C THR A 384 38.73 -7.64 2.49
N ALA A 385 39.38 -6.62 1.93
CA ALA A 385 38.73 -5.34 1.64
C ALA A 385 37.77 -5.47 0.44
N ALA A 386 36.59 -4.88 0.58
CA ALA A 386 35.72 -4.60 -0.55
C ALA A 386 36.10 -3.23 -1.16
N ASN A 387 35.82 -3.02 -2.45
CA ASN A 387 36.02 -1.72 -3.07
C ASN A 387 35.12 -0.68 -2.38
N PRO A 388 35.64 0.56 -2.15
CA PRO A 388 34.85 1.65 -1.62
C PRO A 388 33.69 1.97 -2.55
N VAL A 389 32.54 2.32 -1.96
CA VAL A 389 31.34 2.76 -2.67
C VAL A 389 30.90 4.09 -2.07
N PHE A 390 30.58 5.06 -2.92
CA PHE A 390 30.00 6.32 -2.51
C PHE A 390 28.47 6.21 -2.61
N VAL A 391 27.77 6.52 -1.53
CA VAL A 391 26.31 6.60 -1.51
C VAL A 391 25.92 8.05 -1.34
N LEU A 392 25.36 8.64 -2.41
CA LEU A 392 24.77 9.97 -2.39
C LEU A 392 23.26 9.85 -2.17
N SER A 393 22.73 10.71 -1.35
CA SER A 393 21.27 10.78 -1.12
C SER A 393 20.79 12.22 -1.19
N GLY A 394 19.67 12.42 -1.88
CA GLY A 394 18.96 13.69 -1.98
C GLY A 394 17.56 13.57 -1.38
N GLU A 395 17.16 14.54 -0.58
CA GLU A 395 15.77 14.72 -0.16
C GLU A 395 15.23 16.00 -0.76
N ALA A 396 14.05 15.94 -1.39
CA ALA A 396 13.38 17.13 -1.88
C ALA A 396 12.98 18.02 -0.71
N GLY A 397 13.23 19.32 -0.80
CA GLY A 397 12.80 20.27 0.21
C GLY A 397 11.29 20.15 0.47
N SER A 398 10.87 20.20 1.73
CA SER A 398 9.46 20.37 2.07
C SER A 398 8.99 21.71 1.54
N GLY A 399 8.27 21.70 0.40
CA GLY A 399 7.59 22.85 -0.14
C GLY A 399 6.36 23.22 0.68
#